data_c1a840e09654259099087f81ec99a086
#
_entry.id   c1a840e09654259099087f81ec99a086
#
_cell.length_a   1.000
_cell.length_b   1.000
_cell.length_c   1.000
_cell.angle_alpha   90.00
_cell.angle_beta   90.00
_cell.angle_gamma   90.00
#
_symmetry.space_group_name_H-M   'P 1'
#
loop_
_entity.id
_entity.type
_entity.pdbx_description
1 polymer ?
#
loop_
_entity_poly.entity_id
_entity_poly.type
_entity_poly.pdbx_seq_one_letter_code
_entity_poly.pdbx_strand_id
1 'polypeptide(L)'
;MDCDGEVDGGPLRQCAVSRAHKPPEELIRFVAGPGGAIVPDLARRLPGRGVWVDATREAVVAAVRKGAFARSLKRQISVPPDLASMVERLMARRLADALSIANKAGLVVAGFAKVDELITRGGAAVLVHAADAAADGVAKLDRKFKALADAGGKPAPIIRELTGAEMSLAMGRPNVIHAAAVGGGAAHRLIEEARRLRRYRLGQEPGGGAPPPVNQTQDVHD
;
A
#
# COMPACT_ATOMS: atom_id res chain seq x y z
N MET A 1 -2.13 -36.77 -12.26
CA MET A 1 -1.65 -36.40 -10.90
C MET A 1 -1.58 -34.88 -10.88
N ASP A 2 -2.70 -34.32 -10.49
CA ASP A 2 -2.96 -32.89 -10.55
C ASP A 2 -2.33 -32.25 -9.31
N CYS A 3 -1.36 -31.38 -9.53
CA CYS A 3 -0.79 -30.55 -8.47
C CYS A 3 -1.57 -29.24 -8.41
N ASP A 4 -2.73 -29.28 -7.77
CA ASP A 4 -3.46 -28.08 -7.38
C ASP A 4 -2.69 -27.38 -6.25
N GLY A 5 -1.89 -26.37 -6.63
CA GLY A 5 -1.34 -25.41 -5.69
C GLY A 5 -2.46 -24.56 -5.10
N GLU A 6 -2.97 -24.93 -3.92
CA GLU A 6 -3.85 -24.08 -3.13
C GLU A 6 -3.13 -22.77 -2.80
N VAL A 7 -3.50 -21.72 -3.52
CA VAL A 7 -3.22 -20.34 -3.11
C VAL A 7 -4.19 -20.04 -1.97
N ASP A 8 -3.67 -19.86 -0.76
CA ASP A 8 -4.41 -19.46 0.44
C ASP A 8 -5.03 -18.06 0.24
N GLY A 9 -6.10 -17.99 -0.52
CA GLY A 9 -6.85 -16.81 -0.87
C GLY A 9 -8.32 -17.02 -0.56
N GLY A 10 -8.85 -16.21 0.36
CA GLY A 10 -10.29 -16.15 0.62
C GLY A 10 -11.08 -15.99 -0.68
N PRO A 11 -12.43 -16.18 -0.68
CA PRO A 11 -13.23 -16.31 -1.89
C PRO A 11 -13.04 -15.11 -2.82
N LEU A 12 -12.76 -15.39 -4.11
CA LEU A 12 -12.61 -14.39 -5.15
C LEU A 12 -13.85 -13.47 -5.22
N ARG A 13 -13.63 -12.21 -5.59
CA ARG A 13 -14.68 -11.22 -5.80
C ARG A 13 -14.71 -10.78 -7.25
N GLN A 14 -15.90 -10.56 -7.78
CA GLN A 14 -16.06 -10.09 -9.15
C GLN A 14 -15.98 -8.55 -9.20
N CYS A 15 -15.10 -8.04 -10.06
CA CYS A 15 -15.04 -6.61 -10.37
C CYS A 15 -16.31 -6.17 -11.12
N ALA A 16 -16.96 -5.10 -10.68
CA ALA A 16 -18.18 -4.57 -11.29
C ALA A 16 -17.95 -3.97 -12.70
N VAL A 17 -16.70 -3.67 -13.05
CA VAL A 17 -16.31 -3.04 -14.32
C VAL A 17 -15.75 -4.05 -15.30
N SER A 18 -14.67 -4.76 -14.93
CA SER A 18 -13.99 -5.74 -15.80
C SER A 18 -14.67 -7.11 -15.81
N ARG A 19 -15.52 -7.40 -14.81
CA ARG A 19 -16.17 -8.71 -14.59
C ARG A 19 -15.20 -9.83 -14.22
N ALA A 20 -13.92 -9.54 -14.13
CA ALA A 20 -12.89 -10.49 -13.69
C ALA A 20 -13.10 -10.87 -12.23
N HIS A 21 -12.78 -12.12 -11.89
CA HIS A 21 -12.73 -12.61 -10.52
C HIS A 21 -11.31 -12.49 -10.01
N LYS A 22 -11.15 -11.80 -8.90
CA LYS A 22 -9.83 -11.47 -8.32
C LYS A 22 -9.84 -11.63 -6.80
N PRO A 23 -8.67 -11.84 -6.19
CA PRO A 23 -8.52 -11.77 -4.74
C PRO A 23 -8.96 -10.40 -4.21
N PRO A 24 -9.58 -10.33 -3.03
CA PRO A 24 -10.01 -9.06 -2.43
C PRO A 24 -8.90 -8.01 -2.30
N GLU A 25 -7.63 -8.43 -2.22
CA GLU A 25 -6.44 -7.58 -2.12
C GLU A 25 -6.20 -6.75 -3.38
N GLU A 26 -6.66 -7.24 -4.51
CA GLU A 26 -6.56 -6.57 -5.82
C GLU A 26 -7.75 -5.67 -6.13
N LEU A 27 -8.71 -5.62 -5.24
CA LEU A 27 -9.96 -4.88 -5.42
C LEU A 27 -10.17 -3.87 -4.30
N ILE A 28 -10.92 -2.82 -4.60
CA ILE A 28 -11.48 -1.89 -3.62
C ILE A 28 -12.94 -2.21 -3.44
N ARG A 29 -13.34 -2.36 -2.17
CA ARG A 29 -14.74 -2.48 -1.79
C ARG A 29 -15.36 -1.09 -1.65
N PHE A 30 -16.58 -0.94 -2.17
CA PHE A 30 -17.40 0.24 -1.99
C PHE A 30 -18.75 -0.16 -1.39
N VAL A 31 -19.28 0.65 -0.51
CA VAL A 31 -20.59 0.44 0.10
C VAL A 31 -21.43 1.70 -0.03
N ALA A 32 -22.74 1.56 0.07
CA ALA A 32 -23.59 2.74 0.21
C ALA A 32 -23.65 3.14 1.68
N GLY A 33 -23.20 4.33 1.97
CA GLY A 33 -23.31 4.96 3.28
C GLY A 33 -24.72 5.47 3.60
N PRO A 34 -24.89 6.08 4.77
CA PRO A 34 -26.11 6.79 5.12
C PRO A 34 -26.46 7.85 4.06
N GLY A 35 -27.73 7.96 3.70
CA GLY A 35 -28.16 8.89 2.64
C GLY A 35 -27.87 8.42 1.21
N GLY A 36 -27.38 7.19 1.01
CA GLY A 36 -27.18 6.62 -0.33
C GLY A 36 -25.93 7.09 -1.06
N ALA A 37 -24.99 7.79 -0.43
CA ALA A 37 -23.71 8.14 -1.02
C ALA A 37 -22.80 6.93 -1.06
N ILE A 38 -22.03 6.75 -2.17
CA ILE A 38 -21.02 5.70 -2.25
C ILE A 38 -19.80 6.05 -1.41
N VAL A 39 -19.32 5.07 -0.64
CA VAL A 39 -18.18 5.25 0.28
C VAL A 39 -17.13 4.15 0.00
N PRO A 40 -15.84 4.50 -0.17
CA PRO A 40 -14.76 3.54 -0.24
C PRO A 40 -14.55 2.83 1.11
N ASP A 41 -14.49 1.51 1.10
CA ASP A 41 -14.23 0.68 2.29
C ASP A 41 -12.89 -0.05 2.14
N LEU A 42 -11.80 0.68 2.28
CA LEU A 42 -10.44 0.15 2.16
C LEU A 42 -10.09 -0.86 3.25
N ALA A 43 -10.74 -0.77 4.40
CA ALA A 43 -10.56 -1.67 5.53
C ALA A 43 -11.48 -2.90 5.48
N ARG A 44 -12.47 -2.91 4.58
CA ARG A 44 -13.48 -3.98 4.42
C ARG A 44 -14.29 -4.25 5.70
N ARG A 45 -14.56 -3.20 6.47
CA ARG A 45 -15.23 -3.28 7.79
C ARG A 45 -16.61 -2.65 7.80
N LEU A 46 -16.97 -1.88 6.79
CA LEU A 46 -18.26 -1.22 6.76
C LEU A 46 -19.40 -2.23 6.53
N PRO A 47 -20.55 -2.06 7.18
CA PRO A 47 -21.70 -2.93 7.00
C PRO A 47 -22.31 -2.78 5.61
N GLY A 48 -23.17 -3.73 5.24
CA GLY A 48 -23.97 -3.68 4.02
C GLY A 48 -23.32 -4.39 2.83
N ARG A 49 -24.10 -4.45 1.73
CA ARG A 49 -23.64 -5.05 0.48
C ARG A 49 -22.54 -4.22 -0.16
N GLY A 50 -21.40 -4.86 -0.46
CA GLY A 50 -20.26 -4.22 -1.12
C GLY A 50 -20.27 -4.42 -2.64
N VAL A 51 -19.78 -3.40 -3.35
CA VAL A 51 -19.43 -3.46 -4.76
C VAL A 51 -17.91 -3.44 -4.86
N TRP A 52 -17.35 -4.34 -5.64
CA TRP A 52 -15.91 -4.48 -5.79
C TRP A 52 -15.46 -3.93 -7.14
N VAL A 53 -14.39 -3.18 -7.16
CA VAL A 53 -13.80 -2.57 -8.36
C VAL A 53 -12.29 -2.79 -8.31
N ASP A 54 -11.66 -3.05 -9.46
CA ASP A 54 -10.20 -3.19 -9.56
C ASP A 54 -9.49 -2.02 -8.86
N ALA A 55 -8.43 -2.31 -8.11
CA ALA A 55 -7.72 -1.32 -7.28
C ALA A 55 -6.82 -0.41 -8.13
N THR A 56 -7.40 0.21 -9.15
CA THR A 56 -6.74 1.19 -10.02
C THR A 56 -7.61 2.44 -10.17
N ARG A 57 -6.96 3.60 -10.32
CA ARG A 57 -7.65 4.88 -10.55
C ARG A 57 -8.57 4.82 -11.77
N GLU A 58 -8.08 4.22 -12.86
CA GLU A 58 -8.84 4.06 -14.10
C GLU A 58 -10.12 3.24 -13.92
N ALA A 59 -10.04 2.13 -13.18
CA ALA A 59 -11.20 1.29 -12.92
C ALA A 59 -12.25 2.01 -12.08
N VAL A 60 -11.85 2.80 -11.09
CA VAL A 60 -12.78 3.62 -10.29
C VAL A 60 -13.44 4.70 -11.15
N VAL A 61 -12.69 5.40 -11.99
CA VAL A 61 -13.24 6.37 -12.96
C VAL A 61 -14.21 5.70 -13.92
N ALA A 62 -13.86 4.51 -14.44
CA ALA A 62 -14.74 3.74 -15.31
C ALA A 62 -16.02 3.27 -14.59
N ALA A 63 -15.92 2.89 -13.31
CA ALA A 63 -17.07 2.50 -12.49
C ALA A 63 -18.06 3.65 -12.33
N VAL A 64 -17.55 4.86 -12.07
CA VAL A 64 -18.38 6.08 -12.01
C VAL A 64 -19.06 6.34 -13.35
N ARG A 65 -18.28 6.42 -14.42
CA ARG A 65 -18.79 6.72 -15.77
C ARG A 65 -19.84 5.72 -16.25
N LYS A 66 -19.66 4.43 -15.95
CA LYS A 66 -20.58 3.36 -16.36
C LYS A 66 -21.77 3.18 -15.40
N GLY A 67 -21.91 3.94 -14.33
CA GLY A 67 -22.96 3.76 -13.33
C GLY A 67 -22.94 2.38 -12.65
N ALA A 68 -21.73 1.79 -12.49
CA ALA A 68 -21.57 0.42 -12.01
C ALA A 68 -22.05 0.25 -10.55
N PHE A 69 -21.94 1.28 -9.72
CA PHE A 69 -22.37 1.27 -8.33
C PHE A 69 -23.90 1.11 -8.20
N ALA A 70 -24.67 1.99 -8.88
CA ALA A 70 -26.12 1.95 -8.84
C ALA A 70 -26.67 0.62 -9.38
N ARG A 71 -26.08 0.11 -10.48
CA ARG A 71 -26.43 -1.17 -11.08
C ARG A 71 -26.18 -2.35 -10.13
N SER A 72 -25.03 -2.38 -9.49
CA SER A 72 -24.64 -3.49 -8.61
C SER A 72 -25.42 -3.49 -7.29
N LEU A 73 -25.76 -2.30 -6.77
CA LEU A 73 -26.54 -2.15 -5.54
C LEU A 73 -28.05 -2.17 -5.78
N LYS A 74 -28.51 -2.13 -7.05
CA LYS A 74 -29.90 -2.11 -7.45
C LYS A 74 -30.72 -1.02 -6.76
N ARG A 75 -30.14 0.17 -6.59
CA ARG A 75 -30.77 1.34 -6.02
C ARG A 75 -30.13 2.63 -6.52
N GLN A 76 -30.81 3.75 -6.34
CA GLN A 76 -30.24 5.06 -6.61
C GLN A 76 -29.09 5.34 -5.64
N ILE A 77 -27.97 5.81 -6.19
CA ILE A 77 -26.72 6.07 -5.46
C ILE A 77 -26.20 7.43 -5.88
N SER A 78 -25.84 8.23 -4.88
CA SER A 78 -25.05 9.45 -5.09
C SER A 78 -23.56 9.08 -5.15
N VAL A 79 -22.90 9.49 -6.22
CA VAL A 79 -21.46 9.22 -6.39
C VAL A 79 -20.71 10.56 -6.34
N PRO A 80 -19.75 10.75 -5.40
CA PRO A 80 -18.93 11.95 -5.38
C PRO A 80 -18.19 12.14 -6.70
N PRO A 81 -18.17 13.36 -7.27
CA PRO A 81 -17.52 13.62 -8.56
C PRO A 81 -16.00 13.35 -8.52
N ASP A 82 -15.39 13.50 -7.36
CA ASP A 82 -13.96 13.27 -7.09
C ASP A 82 -13.67 11.91 -6.43
N LEU A 83 -14.56 10.91 -6.57
CA LEU A 83 -14.43 9.61 -5.89
C LEU A 83 -13.05 8.98 -6.09
N ALA A 84 -12.49 9.01 -7.30
CA ALA A 84 -11.17 8.45 -7.57
C ALA A 84 -10.06 9.18 -6.78
N SER A 85 -10.11 10.49 -6.70
CA SER A 85 -9.17 11.28 -5.89
C SER A 85 -9.38 11.10 -4.39
N MET A 86 -10.62 10.89 -3.96
CA MET A 86 -10.93 10.54 -2.56
C MET A 86 -10.29 9.21 -2.18
N VAL A 87 -10.40 8.19 -3.01
CA VAL A 87 -9.76 6.88 -2.78
C VAL A 87 -8.24 7.04 -2.66
N GLU A 88 -7.62 7.80 -3.55
CA GLU A 88 -6.16 8.05 -3.50
C GLU A 88 -5.74 8.72 -2.19
N ARG A 89 -6.43 9.78 -1.78
CA ARG A 89 -6.17 10.46 -0.50
C ARG A 89 -6.33 9.53 0.70
N LEU A 90 -7.33 8.66 0.68
CA LEU A 90 -7.52 7.67 1.75
C LEU A 90 -6.41 6.64 1.79
N MET A 91 -5.90 6.18 0.63
CA MET A 91 -4.76 5.26 0.57
C MET A 91 -3.46 5.93 1.03
N ALA A 92 -3.19 7.18 0.61
CA ALA A 92 -2.04 7.95 1.06
C ALA A 92 -2.08 8.14 2.59
N ARG A 93 -3.25 8.48 3.14
CA ARG A 93 -3.44 8.58 4.58
C ARG A 93 -3.15 7.27 5.31
N ARG A 94 -3.59 6.13 4.80
CA ARG A 94 -3.27 4.81 5.40
C ARG A 94 -1.77 4.54 5.45
N LEU A 95 -1.04 4.88 4.41
CA LEU A 95 0.43 4.77 4.39
C LEU A 95 1.07 5.74 5.41
N ALA A 96 0.59 6.99 5.49
CA ALA A 96 1.04 7.96 6.48
C ALA A 96 0.73 7.50 7.93
N ASP A 97 -0.46 6.93 8.17
CA ASP A 97 -0.82 6.35 9.47
C ASP A 97 0.09 5.16 9.83
N ALA A 98 0.43 4.29 8.87
CA ALA A 98 1.37 3.20 9.09
C ALA A 98 2.76 3.73 9.47
N LEU A 99 3.25 4.78 8.80
CA LEU A 99 4.51 5.46 9.14
C LEU A 99 4.47 6.07 10.54
N SER A 100 3.36 6.72 10.90
CA SER A 100 3.14 7.31 12.23
C SER A 100 3.20 6.25 13.33
N ILE A 101 2.51 5.13 13.14
CA ILE A 101 2.48 4.02 14.09
C ILE A 101 3.88 3.43 14.27
N ALA A 102 4.60 3.18 13.17
CA ALA A 102 5.96 2.66 13.20
C ALA A 102 6.93 3.63 13.90
N ASN A 103 6.77 4.95 13.66
CA ASN A 103 7.58 5.99 14.33
C ASN A 103 7.31 6.04 15.84
N LYS A 104 6.04 5.97 16.28
CA LYS A 104 5.68 5.95 17.70
C LYS A 104 6.20 4.70 18.41
N ALA A 105 6.34 3.60 17.71
CA ALA A 105 6.93 2.36 18.23
C ALA A 105 8.47 2.38 18.25
N GLY A 106 9.12 3.46 17.83
CA GLY A 106 10.58 3.55 17.77
C GLY A 106 11.24 2.73 16.66
N LEU A 107 10.44 2.27 15.69
CA LEU A 107 10.89 1.38 14.60
C LEU A 107 11.30 2.14 13.32
N VAL A 108 11.28 3.49 13.37
CA VAL A 108 11.63 4.35 12.24
C VAL A 108 12.62 5.41 12.68
N VAL A 109 13.66 5.62 11.88
CA VAL A 109 14.55 6.79 11.98
C VAL A 109 14.28 7.74 10.81
N ALA A 110 14.51 9.05 11.03
CA ALA A 110 14.37 10.03 9.95
C ALA A 110 15.50 11.05 9.96
N GLY A 111 15.76 11.59 8.76
CA GLY A 111 16.87 12.48 8.45
C GLY A 111 18.05 11.71 7.84
N PHE A 112 18.75 12.38 6.90
CA PHE A 112 19.80 11.76 6.08
C PHE A 112 20.83 10.98 6.90
N ALA A 113 21.47 11.63 7.90
CA ALA A 113 22.54 11.00 8.66
C ALA A 113 22.10 9.75 9.44
N LYS A 114 20.92 9.79 10.08
CA LYS A 114 20.39 8.64 10.84
C LYS A 114 19.98 7.47 9.92
N VAL A 115 19.43 7.79 8.75
CA VAL A 115 19.08 6.81 7.74
C VAL A 115 20.33 6.15 7.19
N ASP A 116 21.36 6.96 6.85
CA ASP A 116 22.66 6.47 6.36
C ASP A 116 23.33 5.55 7.39
N GLU A 117 23.32 5.93 8.65
CA GLU A 117 23.84 5.12 9.75
C GLU A 117 23.11 3.80 9.91
N LEU A 118 21.76 3.81 9.86
CA LEU A 118 20.95 2.59 9.96
C LEU A 118 21.21 1.64 8.80
N ILE A 119 21.36 2.18 7.57
CA ILE A 119 21.74 1.40 6.39
C ILE A 119 23.13 0.75 6.59
N THR A 120 24.12 1.54 7.03
CA THR A 120 25.50 1.07 7.23
C THR A 120 25.58 -0.10 8.20
N ARG A 121 24.74 -0.10 9.24
CA ARG A 121 24.65 -1.18 10.23
C ARG A 121 23.83 -2.39 9.75
N GLY A 122 23.31 -2.34 8.53
CA GLY A 122 22.44 -3.42 7.99
C GLY A 122 21.07 -3.52 8.66
N GLY A 123 20.66 -2.50 9.44
CA GLY A 123 19.40 -2.50 10.18
C GLY A 123 18.19 -2.01 9.39
N ALA A 124 18.39 -1.36 8.24
CA ALA A 124 17.30 -0.87 7.41
C ALA A 124 16.66 -2.02 6.63
N ALA A 125 15.34 -2.17 6.76
CA ALA A 125 14.54 -3.13 6.00
C ALA A 125 13.73 -2.46 4.87
N VAL A 126 13.44 -1.17 5.00
CA VAL A 126 12.76 -0.37 3.97
C VAL A 126 13.19 1.08 4.07
N LEU A 127 13.41 1.72 2.92
CA LEU A 127 13.60 3.16 2.82
C LEU A 127 12.30 3.85 2.43
N VAL A 128 12.11 5.07 2.97
CA VAL A 128 11.00 5.95 2.61
C VAL A 128 11.60 7.32 2.26
N HIS A 129 11.41 7.74 1.01
CA HIS A 129 11.80 9.07 0.56
C HIS A 129 10.54 9.88 0.23
N ALA A 130 10.58 11.17 0.52
CA ALA A 130 9.54 12.05 0.04
C ALA A 130 9.50 12.06 -1.50
N ALA A 131 8.30 12.09 -2.07
CA ALA A 131 8.11 12.13 -3.52
C ALA A 131 8.72 13.39 -4.17
N ASP A 132 8.81 14.46 -3.39
CA ASP A 132 9.40 15.77 -3.72
C ASP A 132 10.84 15.94 -3.20
N ALA A 133 11.51 14.84 -2.82
CA ALA A 133 12.89 14.86 -2.35
C ALA A 133 13.88 15.20 -3.46
N ALA A 134 14.96 15.93 -3.12
CA ALA A 134 16.04 16.21 -4.04
C ALA A 134 16.77 14.92 -4.47
N ALA A 135 17.05 14.82 -5.78
CA ALA A 135 17.58 13.61 -6.42
C ALA A 135 18.91 13.12 -5.80
N ASP A 136 19.82 14.04 -5.46
CA ASP A 136 21.17 13.70 -4.96
C ASP A 136 21.14 12.93 -3.64
N GLY A 137 20.32 13.39 -2.69
CA GLY A 137 20.17 12.73 -1.39
C GLY A 137 19.55 11.33 -1.55
N VAL A 138 18.51 11.24 -2.38
CA VAL A 138 17.85 9.99 -2.72
C VAL A 138 18.83 9.00 -3.33
N ALA A 139 19.55 9.42 -4.39
CA ALA A 139 20.47 8.54 -5.12
C ALA A 139 21.59 7.97 -4.24
N LYS A 140 22.11 8.75 -3.28
CA LYS A 140 23.16 8.30 -2.35
C LYS A 140 22.65 7.20 -1.41
N LEU A 141 21.49 7.42 -0.77
CA LEU A 141 20.90 6.45 0.15
C LEU A 141 20.44 5.19 -0.58
N ASP A 142 19.81 5.33 -1.75
CA ASP A 142 19.37 4.21 -2.57
C ASP A 142 20.51 3.29 -2.98
N ARG A 143 21.59 3.87 -3.51
CA ARG A 143 22.75 3.09 -3.97
C ARG A 143 23.35 2.28 -2.82
N LYS A 144 23.53 2.91 -1.67
CA LYS A 144 24.08 2.27 -0.47
C LYS A 144 23.16 1.15 0.03
N PHE A 145 21.87 1.44 0.14
CA PHE A 145 20.89 0.46 0.60
C PHE A 145 20.80 -0.75 -0.31
N LYS A 146 20.72 -0.54 -1.63
CA LYS A 146 20.70 -1.62 -2.61
C LYS A 146 21.97 -2.46 -2.56
N ALA A 147 23.15 -1.83 -2.55
CA ALA A 147 24.41 -2.56 -2.50
C ALA A 147 24.55 -3.48 -1.26
N LEU A 148 24.10 -3.01 -0.10
CA LEU A 148 24.13 -3.82 1.12
C LEU A 148 23.06 -4.91 1.13
N ALA A 149 21.89 -4.64 0.57
CA ALA A 149 20.81 -5.60 0.43
C ALA A 149 21.22 -6.73 -0.54
N ASP A 150 21.79 -6.37 -1.69
CA ASP A 150 22.29 -7.33 -2.71
C ASP A 150 23.40 -8.22 -2.12
N ALA A 151 24.36 -7.64 -1.40
CA ALA A 151 25.41 -8.38 -0.71
C ALA A 151 24.86 -9.34 0.36
N GLY A 152 23.73 -9.02 0.97
CA GLY A 152 23.05 -9.84 1.95
C GLY A 152 21.95 -10.77 1.38
N GLY A 153 21.75 -10.79 0.07
CA GLY A 153 20.67 -11.57 -0.57
C GLY A 153 19.26 -11.14 -0.14
N LYS A 154 19.06 -9.87 0.24
CA LYS A 154 17.81 -9.35 0.78
C LYS A 154 17.11 -8.40 -0.21
N PRO A 155 15.79 -8.29 -0.17
CA PRO A 155 15.08 -7.26 -0.94
C PRO A 155 15.43 -5.85 -0.43
N ALA A 156 15.46 -4.86 -1.33
CA ALA A 156 15.72 -3.45 -1.02
C ALA A 156 14.47 -2.59 -1.34
N PRO A 157 13.36 -2.73 -0.62
CA PRO A 157 12.14 -1.98 -0.89
C PRO A 157 12.34 -0.49 -0.59
N ILE A 158 11.93 0.35 -1.54
CA ILE A 158 12.00 1.81 -1.45
C ILE A 158 10.63 2.40 -1.75
N ILE A 159 10.14 3.22 -0.84
CA ILE A 159 8.83 3.88 -0.87
C ILE A 159 9.01 5.35 -1.23
N ARG A 160 8.22 5.88 -2.18
CA ARG A 160 8.23 7.29 -2.63
C ARG A 160 6.82 7.85 -2.86
N GLU A 161 5.83 7.32 -2.18
CA GLU A 161 4.42 7.60 -2.42
C GLU A 161 3.87 8.76 -1.59
N LEU A 162 4.61 9.26 -0.59
CA LEU A 162 4.24 10.39 0.26
C LEU A 162 5.11 11.62 -0.03
N THR A 163 4.53 12.81 0.06
CA THR A 163 5.27 14.08 0.03
C THR A 163 6.03 14.33 1.34
N GLY A 164 7.02 15.24 1.34
CA GLY A 164 7.70 15.67 2.55
C GLY A 164 6.77 16.28 3.61
N ALA A 165 5.71 16.95 3.18
CA ALA A 165 4.68 17.47 4.07
C ALA A 165 3.89 16.34 4.75
N GLU A 166 3.47 15.31 4.01
CA GLU A 166 2.76 14.15 4.55
C GLU A 166 3.64 13.32 5.49
N MET A 167 4.92 13.13 5.14
CA MET A 167 5.89 12.46 6.01
C MET A 167 6.13 13.24 7.30
N SER A 168 6.28 14.55 7.21
CA SER A 168 6.48 15.43 8.35
C SER A 168 5.31 15.38 9.32
N LEU A 169 4.08 15.44 8.77
CA LEU A 169 2.86 15.31 9.55
C LEU A 169 2.76 13.94 10.24
N ALA A 170 3.02 12.86 9.51
CA ALA A 170 2.97 11.50 10.03
C ALA A 170 3.96 11.26 11.17
N MET A 171 5.15 11.89 11.10
CA MET A 171 6.20 11.72 12.09
C MET A 171 6.18 12.78 13.20
N GLY A 172 5.27 13.76 13.16
CA GLY A 172 5.11 14.80 14.15
C GLY A 172 6.32 15.74 14.27
N ARG A 173 7.05 15.95 13.17
CA ARG A 173 8.23 16.85 13.12
C ARG A 173 8.43 17.45 11.73
N PRO A 174 9.00 18.65 11.60
CA PRO A 174 9.21 19.32 10.32
C PRO A 174 10.32 18.65 9.49
N ASN A 175 10.30 18.90 8.19
CA ASN A 175 11.37 18.59 7.22
C ASN A 175 11.79 17.10 7.18
N VAL A 176 10.83 16.20 7.21
CA VAL A 176 11.08 14.77 7.01
C VAL A 176 11.11 14.45 5.53
N ILE A 177 12.29 14.28 4.97
CA ILE A 177 12.52 13.98 3.56
C ILE A 177 12.95 12.51 3.37
N HIS A 178 13.72 11.96 4.31
CA HIS A 178 14.22 10.59 4.29
C HIS A 178 13.90 9.91 5.62
N ALA A 179 13.42 8.69 5.54
CA ALA A 179 13.19 7.82 6.68
C ALA A 179 13.59 6.39 6.34
N ALA A 180 13.86 5.58 7.35
CA ALA A 180 14.07 4.16 7.20
C ALA A 180 13.44 3.42 8.38
N ALA A 181 12.81 2.26 8.10
CA ALA A 181 12.28 1.40 9.13
C ALA A 181 13.13 0.14 9.28
N VAL A 182 13.21 -0.35 10.52
CA VAL A 182 13.77 -1.67 10.84
C VAL A 182 12.82 -2.78 10.42
N GLY A 183 13.32 -4.01 10.33
CA GLY A 183 12.53 -5.18 9.93
C GLY A 183 11.39 -5.50 10.90
N GLY A 184 10.47 -6.34 10.42
CA GLY A 184 9.30 -6.79 11.19
C GLY A 184 7.96 -6.32 10.62
N GLY A 185 6.89 -6.50 11.38
CA GLY A 185 5.52 -6.23 10.94
C GLY A 185 5.26 -4.78 10.50
N ALA A 186 5.96 -3.81 11.10
CA ALA A 186 5.84 -2.40 10.73
C ALA A 186 6.39 -2.13 9.31
N ALA A 187 7.56 -2.68 8.99
CA ALA A 187 8.14 -2.58 7.64
C ALA A 187 7.26 -3.25 6.60
N HIS A 188 6.77 -4.46 6.91
CA HIS A 188 5.85 -5.18 6.03
C HIS A 188 4.59 -4.36 5.75
N ARG A 189 3.98 -3.77 6.78
CA ARG A 189 2.79 -2.92 6.63
C ARG A 189 3.06 -1.69 5.77
N LEU A 190 4.20 -1.02 5.93
CA LEU A 190 4.61 0.12 5.12
C LEU A 190 4.71 -0.28 3.63
N ILE A 191 5.37 -1.40 3.35
CA ILE A 191 5.54 -1.93 1.99
C ILE A 191 4.18 -2.24 1.36
N GLU A 192 3.28 -2.90 2.08
CA GLU A 192 1.95 -3.26 1.59
C GLU A 192 1.07 -2.05 1.29
N GLU A 193 1.00 -1.06 2.20
CA GLU A 193 0.21 0.15 1.96
C GLU A 193 0.81 0.98 0.80
N ALA A 194 2.14 1.05 0.68
CA ALA A 194 2.81 1.72 -0.44
C ALA A 194 2.54 1.01 -1.77
N ARG A 195 2.62 -0.34 -1.81
CA ARG A 195 2.29 -1.15 -3.00
C ARG A 195 0.86 -0.91 -3.47
N ARG A 196 -0.10 -0.89 -2.54
CA ARG A 196 -1.51 -0.61 -2.84
C ARG A 196 -1.70 0.78 -3.43
N LEU A 197 -1.08 1.81 -2.86
CA LEU A 197 -1.16 3.17 -3.37
C LEU A 197 -0.51 3.31 -4.75
N ARG A 198 0.67 2.70 -4.94
CA ARG A 198 1.37 2.68 -6.23
C ARG A 198 0.53 2.01 -7.30
N ARG A 199 -0.02 0.80 -7.02
CA ARG A 199 -0.95 0.10 -7.93
C ARG A 199 -2.14 0.97 -8.29
N TYR A 200 -2.70 1.67 -7.32
CA TYR A 200 -3.83 2.55 -7.56
C TYR A 200 -3.49 3.68 -8.54
N ARG A 201 -2.32 4.30 -8.40
CA ARG A 201 -1.86 5.42 -9.23
C ARG A 201 -1.45 5.00 -10.63
N LEU A 202 -0.71 3.91 -10.74
CA LEU A 202 -0.04 3.50 -11.98
C LEU A 202 -0.75 2.38 -12.73
N GLY A 203 -1.76 1.74 -12.12
CA GLY A 203 -2.34 0.51 -12.64
C GLY A 203 -1.55 -0.74 -12.25
N GLN A 204 -1.84 -1.88 -12.86
CA GLN A 204 -1.06 -3.10 -12.64
C GLN A 204 0.32 -2.96 -13.26
N GLU A 205 1.38 -3.14 -12.47
CA GLU A 205 2.70 -3.36 -13.05
C GLU A 205 2.69 -4.71 -13.78
N PRO A 206 3.17 -4.78 -15.03
CA PRO A 206 3.36 -6.04 -15.70
C PRO A 206 4.43 -6.84 -14.93
N GLY A 207 4.05 -7.88 -14.21
CA GLY A 207 4.97 -8.84 -13.59
C GLY A 207 5.08 -8.87 -12.07
N GLY A 208 4.20 -8.22 -11.31
CA GLY A 208 4.20 -8.32 -9.85
C GLY A 208 3.61 -9.65 -9.36
N GLY A 209 4.38 -10.73 -9.41
CA GLY A 209 4.07 -11.99 -8.73
C GLY A 209 3.95 -11.77 -7.21
N ALA A 210 3.10 -12.58 -6.58
CA ALA A 210 2.95 -12.61 -5.13
C ALA A 210 4.30 -12.76 -4.43
N PRO A 211 4.52 -12.13 -3.25
CA PRO A 211 5.74 -12.36 -2.48
C PRO A 211 5.85 -13.84 -2.11
N PRO A 212 7.08 -14.39 -2.06
CA PRO A 212 7.27 -15.76 -1.63
C PRO A 212 6.74 -15.96 -0.19
N PRO A 213 6.21 -17.14 0.13
CA PRO A 213 5.70 -17.43 1.46
C PRO A 213 6.83 -17.29 2.50
N VAL A 214 6.55 -16.58 3.58
CA VAL A 214 7.47 -16.48 4.73
C VAL A 214 7.54 -17.86 5.38
N ASN A 215 8.69 -18.49 5.28
CA ASN A 215 9.00 -19.74 5.96
C ASN A 215 8.87 -19.52 7.47
N GLN A 216 7.83 -20.07 8.08
CA GLN A 216 7.73 -20.18 9.53
C GLN A 216 8.81 -21.19 9.96
N THR A 217 9.84 -20.68 10.62
CA THR A 217 10.84 -21.50 11.31
C THR A 217 10.10 -22.35 12.33
N GLN A 218 10.10 -23.66 12.12
CA GLN A 218 9.64 -24.63 13.11
C GLN A 218 10.54 -24.53 14.32
N ASP A 219 9.97 -24.12 15.45
CA ASP A 219 10.57 -24.38 16.77
C ASP A 219 10.60 -25.88 17.00
N VAL A 220 11.77 -26.44 16.85
CA VAL A 220 12.06 -27.81 17.30
C VAL A 220 12.32 -27.71 18.80
N HIS A 221 11.33 -28.13 19.59
CA HIS A 221 11.54 -28.44 20.99
C HIS A 221 12.13 -29.86 21.07
N ASP A 222 13.33 -29.91 21.62
CA ASP A 222 13.92 -31.11 22.21
C ASP A 222 14.00 -30.94 23.73
#